data_9cad0c737b4189a3ffe9ed270c9a5df3
#
_entry.id   9cad0c737b4189a3ffe9ed270c9a5df3
#
_cell.length_a   1.000
_cell.length_b   1.000
_cell.length_c   1.000
_cell.angle_alpha   90.00
_cell.angle_beta   90.00
_cell.angle_gamma   90.00
#
_symmetry.space_group_name_H-M   'P 1'
#
loop_
_entity.id
_entity.type
_entity.pdbx_description
1 polymer ?
#
loop_
_entity_poly.entity_id
_entity_poly.type
_entity_poly.pdbx_seq_one_letter_code
_entity_poly.pdbx_strand_id
1 'polypeptide(L)'
;MARERLKPSVAHDILRLSDAEKGENMFDGTYNDTVIDHFMSPRNAGTMPDADAEGSFGDSDCGDYLTLYLKVTNSVIREISFLVFGCAAAIASSSMTTVLAKGRTLEEAEAITEKEIADALGGLPEHKLHCSMLGVSALRNAIEAYRKSHPA
;
A
#
# COMPACT_ATOMS: atom_id res chain seq x y z
N MET A 1 6.67 17.75 -10.14
CA MET A 1 7.02 17.62 -9.72
C MET A 1 7.89 17.03 -9.03
N ALA A 2 8.44 17.20 -8.65
CA ALA A 2 9.46 16.76 -8.05
C ALA A 2 9.34 15.58 -7.48
N ARG A 3 8.41 15.28 -7.29
CA ARG A 3 8.07 14.32 -6.72
C ARG A 3 8.87 13.24 -6.85
N GLU A 4 8.89 12.82 -7.72
CA GLU A 4 9.43 11.67 -7.87
C GLU A 4 10.80 11.66 -7.79
N ARG A 5 11.38 12.63 -7.82
CA ARG A 5 12.64 12.61 -7.87
C ARG A 5 13.34 12.06 -6.76
N LEU A 6 13.02 12.23 -5.63
CA LEU A 6 13.65 11.70 -4.56
C LEU A 6 13.45 10.29 -4.48
N LYS A 7 12.33 9.90 -4.82
CA LYS A 7 11.98 8.60 -4.79
C LYS A 7 12.84 7.67 -5.54
N PRO A 8 13.37 8.00 -6.62
CA PRO A 8 14.21 7.10 -7.40
C PRO A 8 15.40 6.59 -6.62
N SER A 9 16.00 7.40 -5.79
CA SER A 9 17.13 6.99 -5.04
C SER A 9 16.78 6.00 -3.98
N VAL A 10 15.70 6.20 -3.30
CA VAL A 10 15.23 5.32 -2.28
C VAL A 10 14.83 3.98 -2.89
N ALA A 11 14.14 4.02 -3.98
CA ALA A 11 13.70 2.82 -4.64
C ALA A 11 14.90 2.01 -5.12
N HIS A 12 15.92 2.67 -5.58
CA HIS A 12 17.13 2.00 -6.05
C HIS A 12 17.82 1.28 -4.91
N ASP A 13 17.88 1.87 -3.74
CA ASP A 13 18.49 1.27 -2.58
C ASP A 13 17.70 0.05 -2.12
N ILE A 14 16.38 0.13 -2.13
CA ILE A 14 15.53 -0.95 -1.76
C ILE A 14 15.71 -2.12 -2.72
N LEU A 15 15.79 -1.84 -3.99
CA LEU A 15 15.96 -2.87 -4.97
C LEU A 15 17.29 -3.58 -4.78
N ARG A 16 18.32 -2.84 -4.48
CA ARG A 16 19.63 -3.43 -4.27
C ARG A 16 19.63 -4.35 -3.08
N LEU A 17 18.98 -3.97 -2.00
CA LEU A 17 18.91 -4.78 -0.84
C LEU A 17 18.13 -6.06 -1.14
N SER A 18 17.06 -5.95 -1.86
CA SER A 18 16.24 -7.08 -2.20
C SER A 18 17.05 -8.07 -3.03
N ASP A 19 17.73 -7.60 -4.01
CA ASP A 19 18.49 -8.47 -4.87
C ASP A 19 19.58 -9.16 -4.09
N ALA A 20 20.22 -8.48 -3.21
CA ALA A 20 21.29 -9.05 -2.46
C ALA A 20 20.82 -10.08 -1.49
N GLU A 21 19.68 -9.86 -0.88
CA GLU A 21 19.24 -10.74 0.14
C GLU A 21 18.27 -11.79 -0.26
N LYS A 22 17.32 -11.44 -1.07
CA LYS A 22 16.32 -12.39 -1.39
C LYS A 22 16.54 -12.94 -2.71
N GLY A 23 17.20 -12.17 -3.52
CA GLY A 23 17.61 -12.61 -4.76
C GLY A 23 16.77 -13.55 -5.50
N GLU A 24 17.23 -14.69 -5.63
CA GLU A 24 16.59 -15.61 -6.48
C GLU A 24 15.27 -16.05 -5.98
N ASN A 25 15.05 -16.08 -4.69
CA ASN A 25 13.80 -16.57 -4.19
C ASN A 25 12.61 -15.71 -4.57
N MET A 26 12.80 -14.43 -4.73
CA MET A 26 11.73 -13.54 -5.08
C MET A 26 11.25 -13.82 -6.48
N PHE A 27 12.14 -14.20 -7.37
CA PHE A 27 11.81 -14.32 -8.78
C PHE A 27 11.79 -15.78 -9.25
N ASP A 28 11.54 -16.71 -8.35
CA ASP A 28 11.54 -18.11 -8.69
C ASP A 28 10.17 -18.63 -9.12
N GLY A 29 9.26 -17.74 -9.40
CA GLY A 29 7.90 -18.12 -9.78
C GLY A 29 6.89 -18.03 -8.65
N THR A 30 7.32 -17.68 -7.45
CA THR A 30 6.41 -17.52 -6.33
C THR A 30 5.45 -16.38 -6.56
N TYR A 31 5.92 -15.28 -7.13
CA TYR A 31 5.10 -14.10 -7.37
C TYR A 31 4.97 -13.83 -8.86
N ASN A 32 3.81 -13.39 -9.28
CA ASN A 32 3.60 -13.04 -10.69
C ASN A 32 4.21 -11.68 -11.01
N ASP A 33 4.21 -11.33 -12.29
CA ASP A 33 4.86 -10.11 -12.75
C ASP A 33 4.25 -8.85 -12.17
N THR A 34 2.95 -8.83 -11.93
CA THR A 34 2.29 -7.64 -11.38
C THR A 34 2.74 -7.41 -9.94
N VAL A 35 2.85 -8.48 -9.16
CA VAL A 35 3.31 -8.38 -7.78
C VAL A 35 4.74 -7.88 -7.76
N ILE A 36 5.58 -8.45 -8.62
CA ILE A 36 6.98 -8.04 -8.70
C ILE A 36 7.09 -6.58 -9.10
N ASP A 37 6.29 -6.15 -10.07
CA ASP A 37 6.30 -4.77 -10.52
C ASP A 37 5.93 -3.80 -9.39
N HIS A 38 4.90 -4.11 -8.64
CA HIS A 38 4.48 -3.25 -7.53
C HIS A 38 5.48 -3.28 -6.38
N PHE A 39 6.19 -4.39 -6.20
CA PHE A 39 7.24 -4.44 -5.20
C PHE A 39 8.46 -3.63 -5.64
N MET A 40 8.86 -3.77 -6.88
CA MET A 40 10.05 -3.12 -7.38
C MET A 40 9.83 -1.62 -7.58
N SER A 41 8.63 -1.23 -7.94
CA SER A 41 8.29 0.17 -8.20
C SER A 41 6.97 0.52 -7.52
N PRO A 42 6.95 0.60 -6.20
CA PRO A 42 5.69 0.86 -5.49
C PRO A 42 5.11 2.21 -5.89
N ARG A 43 3.82 2.24 -6.10
CA ARG A 43 3.11 3.46 -6.43
C ARG A 43 2.70 4.16 -5.16
N ASN A 44 2.86 5.47 -5.13
CA ASN A 44 2.40 6.29 -4.02
C ASN A 44 3.10 6.01 -2.68
N ALA A 45 4.33 5.51 -2.73
CA ALA A 45 5.07 5.27 -1.50
C ALA A 45 5.59 6.58 -0.92
N GLY A 46 5.55 6.73 0.39
CA GLY A 46 6.12 7.89 1.06
C GLY A 46 5.19 8.46 2.09
N THR A 47 5.70 9.34 2.92
CA THR A 47 4.89 10.03 3.92
C THR A 47 4.18 11.21 3.27
N MET A 48 3.18 11.73 3.96
CA MET A 48 2.45 12.90 3.50
C MET A 48 2.23 13.78 4.71
N PRO A 49 3.17 14.71 4.99
CA PRO A 49 3.08 15.53 6.21
C PRO A 49 1.81 16.38 6.29
N ASP A 50 1.25 16.76 5.16
CA ASP A 50 0.03 17.58 5.13
C ASP A 50 -1.21 16.72 4.88
N ALA A 51 -1.18 15.46 5.22
CA ALA A 51 -2.35 14.60 5.03
C ALA A 51 -3.52 15.09 5.87
N ASP A 52 -4.72 14.87 5.36
CA ASP A 52 -5.93 15.19 6.10
C ASP A 52 -6.23 14.12 7.14
N ALA A 53 -5.73 12.91 6.93
CA ALA A 53 -5.91 11.82 7.89
C ALA A 53 -4.90 10.73 7.61
N GLU A 54 -4.66 9.92 8.62
CA GLU A 54 -3.81 8.75 8.41
C GLU A 54 -4.38 7.60 9.22
N GLY A 55 -4.11 6.40 8.80
CA GLY A 55 -4.54 5.20 9.49
C GLY A 55 -3.49 4.14 9.39
N SER A 56 -3.35 3.35 10.44
CA SER A 56 -2.33 2.32 10.49
C SER A 56 -2.93 0.99 10.89
N PHE A 57 -2.28 -0.06 10.50
CA PHE A 57 -2.65 -1.39 10.92
C PHE A 57 -1.40 -2.26 10.87
N GLY A 58 -1.23 -3.11 11.85
CA GLY A 58 -0.07 -3.96 11.86
C GLY A 58 -0.29 -5.20 12.68
N ASP A 59 0.52 -6.22 12.39
CA ASP A 59 0.49 -7.46 13.09
C ASP A 59 1.89 -7.63 13.65
N SER A 60 2.06 -7.38 14.93
CA SER A 60 3.38 -7.45 15.53
C SER A 60 3.94 -8.86 15.47
N ASP A 61 3.10 -9.87 15.38
CA ASP A 61 3.58 -11.23 15.30
C ASP A 61 4.22 -11.51 13.95
N CYS A 62 3.70 -10.93 12.89
CA CYS A 62 4.26 -11.10 11.56
C CYS A 62 5.29 -10.05 11.24
N GLY A 63 5.33 -8.99 12.00
CA GLY A 63 6.27 -7.89 11.74
C GLY A 63 5.84 -6.97 10.62
N ASP A 64 4.63 -7.12 10.11
CA ASP A 64 4.14 -6.24 9.04
C ASP A 64 3.39 -5.08 9.65
N TYR A 65 3.60 -3.89 9.11
CA TYR A 65 2.94 -2.70 9.63
C TYR A 65 2.79 -1.68 8.50
N LEU A 66 1.61 -1.12 8.37
CA LEU A 66 1.30 -0.19 7.29
C LEU A 66 0.64 1.06 7.83
N THR A 67 1.09 2.22 7.34
CA THR A 67 0.41 3.49 7.57
C THR A 67 0.00 4.06 6.22
N LEU A 68 -1.26 4.46 6.10
CA LEU A 68 -1.77 5.12 4.91
C LEU A 68 -2.10 6.56 5.24
N TYR A 69 -1.79 7.46 4.32
CA TYR A 69 -2.05 8.88 4.45
C TYR A 69 -3.03 9.31 3.37
N LEU A 70 -4.03 10.11 3.70
CA LEU A 70 -5.05 10.53 2.76
C LEU A 70 -5.19 12.03 2.67
N LYS A 71 -5.47 12.54 1.46
CA LYS A 71 -5.99 13.88 1.27
C LYS A 71 -7.33 13.72 0.58
N VAL A 72 -8.37 14.35 1.13
CA VAL A 72 -9.74 14.17 0.70
C VAL A 72 -10.34 15.51 0.30
N THR A 73 -11.04 15.55 -0.83
CA THR A 73 -11.75 16.73 -1.27
C THR A 73 -13.12 16.27 -1.79
N ASN A 74 -14.17 16.87 -1.26
CA ASN A 74 -15.54 16.53 -1.66
C ASN A 74 -15.82 15.04 -1.52
N SER A 75 -15.37 14.46 -0.41
CA SER A 75 -15.55 13.05 -0.09
C SER A 75 -14.84 12.10 -1.06
N VAL A 76 -13.90 12.61 -1.84
CA VAL A 76 -13.11 11.79 -2.77
C VAL A 76 -11.66 11.79 -2.34
N ILE A 77 -11.01 10.63 -2.37
CA ILE A 77 -9.61 10.53 -2.04
C ILE A 77 -8.80 11.09 -3.20
N ARG A 78 -8.23 12.25 -3.00
CA ARG A 78 -7.49 12.94 -4.06
C ARG A 78 -6.03 12.51 -4.09
N GLU A 79 -5.45 12.30 -2.92
CA GLU A 79 -4.08 11.84 -2.82
C GLU A 79 -4.01 10.79 -1.73
N ILE A 80 -3.15 9.82 -1.92
CA ILE A 80 -2.97 8.76 -0.95
C ILE A 80 -1.50 8.31 -1.04
N SER A 81 -0.89 8.04 0.08
CA SER A 81 0.46 7.50 0.09
C SER A 81 0.60 6.56 1.26
N PHE A 82 1.72 5.86 1.35
CA PHE A 82 1.89 4.87 2.39
C PHE A 82 3.33 4.64 2.78
N LEU A 83 3.50 4.15 4.01
CA LEU A 83 4.75 3.60 4.47
C LEU A 83 4.44 2.21 4.98
N VAL A 84 5.27 1.25 4.66
CA VAL A 84 5.04 -0.13 5.08
C VAL A 84 6.34 -0.78 5.52
N PHE A 85 6.25 -1.62 6.55
CA PHE A 85 7.34 -2.49 6.93
C PHE A 85 6.78 -3.89 6.73
N GLY A 86 7.42 -4.69 5.89
CA GLY A 86 6.91 -6.03 5.63
C GLY A 86 7.57 -6.68 4.44
N CYS A 87 7.02 -7.82 4.06
CA CYS A 87 7.58 -8.60 2.96
C CYS A 87 7.19 -8.03 1.61
N ALA A 88 7.67 -8.64 0.56
CA ALA A 88 7.36 -8.20 -0.80
C ALA A 88 5.86 -8.16 -1.06
N ALA A 89 5.12 -9.14 -0.55
CA ALA A 89 3.68 -9.16 -0.75
C ALA A 89 3.01 -8.01 0.00
N ALA A 90 3.52 -7.64 1.18
CA ALA A 90 2.97 -6.51 1.93
C ALA A 90 3.21 -5.20 1.19
N ILE A 91 4.38 -5.03 0.60
CA ILE A 91 4.70 -3.83 -0.16
C ILE A 91 3.82 -3.76 -1.41
N ALA A 92 3.71 -4.87 -2.14
CA ALA A 92 2.94 -4.89 -3.38
C ALA A 92 1.46 -4.67 -3.11
N SER A 93 0.92 -5.28 -2.05
CA SER A 93 -0.50 -5.12 -1.76
C SER A 93 -0.79 -3.71 -1.25
N SER A 94 0.14 -3.09 -0.52
CA SER A 94 -0.04 -1.71 -0.07
C SER A 94 -0.02 -0.77 -1.28
N SER A 95 0.89 -1.00 -2.22
CA SER A 95 0.94 -0.22 -3.44
C SER A 95 -0.37 -0.34 -4.21
N MET A 96 -0.87 -1.56 -4.38
CA MET A 96 -2.12 -1.78 -5.12
C MET A 96 -3.31 -1.16 -4.38
N THR A 97 -3.32 -1.20 -3.05
CA THR A 97 -4.38 -0.58 -2.28
C THR A 97 -4.47 0.91 -2.62
N THR A 98 -3.35 1.59 -2.71
CA THR A 98 -3.37 3.02 -3.03
C THR A 98 -3.82 3.28 -4.47
N VAL A 99 -3.45 2.41 -5.39
CA VAL A 99 -3.88 2.55 -6.77
C VAL A 99 -5.41 2.40 -6.87
N LEU A 100 -5.96 1.44 -6.15
CA LEU A 100 -7.40 1.20 -6.20
C LEU A 100 -8.18 2.29 -5.48
N ALA A 101 -7.65 2.82 -4.40
CA ALA A 101 -8.37 3.79 -3.58
C ALA A 101 -8.33 5.21 -4.14
N LYS A 102 -7.27 5.56 -4.84
CA LYS A 102 -7.12 6.93 -5.32
C LYS A 102 -8.22 7.27 -6.32
N GLY A 103 -8.89 8.37 -6.12
CA GLY A 103 -9.96 8.81 -7.00
C GLY A 103 -11.32 8.26 -6.65
N ARG A 104 -11.42 7.39 -5.65
CA ARG A 104 -12.73 6.86 -5.23
C ARG A 104 -13.30 7.71 -4.12
N THR A 105 -14.61 7.66 -3.96
CA THR A 105 -15.24 8.31 -2.81
C THR A 105 -14.85 7.52 -1.56
N LEU A 106 -15.03 8.12 -0.40
CA LEU A 106 -14.74 7.43 0.85
C LEU A 106 -15.54 6.15 0.97
N GLU A 107 -16.79 6.16 0.56
CA GLU A 107 -17.64 4.98 0.63
C GLU A 107 -17.14 3.90 -0.31
N GLU A 108 -16.74 4.28 -1.52
CA GLU A 108 -16.24 3.30 -2.47
C GLU A 108 -14.92 2.70 -2.00
N ALA A 109 -14.06 3.55 -1.43
CA ALA A 109 -12.77 3.08 -0.95
C ALA A 109 -12.94 2.17 0.25
N GLU A 110 -13.90 2.49 1.12
CA GLU A 110 -14.16 1.68 2.30
C GLU A 110 -14.67 0.30 1.92
N ALA A 111 -15.27 0.16 0.77
CA ALA A 111 -15.80 -1.11 0.29
C ALA A 111 -14.78 -1.98 -0.41
N ILE A 112 -13.54 -1.51 -0.59
CA ILE A 112 -12.49 -2.32 -1.19
C ILE A 112 -12.22 -3.52 -0.29
N THR A 113 -12.15 -4.71 -0.88
CA THR A 113 -11.95 -5.94 -0.13
C THR A 113 -10.56 -6.52 -0.36
N GLU A 114 -10.18 -7.44 0.50
CA GLU A 114 -8.92 -8.14 0.35
C GLU A 114 -8.87 -8.86 -0.99
N LYS A 115 -10.00 -9.43 -1.39
CA LYS A 115 -10.07 -10.14 -2.64
C LYS A 115 -9.83 -9.21 -3.82
N GLU A 116 -10.40 -8.02 -3.76
CA GLU A 116 -10.22 -7.05 -4.83
C GLU A 116 -8.73 -6.69 -5.00
N ILE A 117 -8.02 -6.51 -3.89
CA ILE A 117 -6.61 -6.19 -3.93
C ILE A 117 -5.82 -7.37 -4.50
N ALA A 118 -6.10 -8.57 -4.02
CA ALA A 118 -5.38 -9.75 -4.49
C ALA A 118 -5.66 -10.00 -5.98
N ASP A 119 -6.91 -9.83 -6.40
CA ASP A 119 -7.27 -10.02 -7.81
C ASP A 119 -6.60 -8.99 -8.70
N ALA A 120 -6.53 -7.74 -8.24
CA ALA A 120 -5.88 -6.67 -9.01
C ALA A 120 -4.38 -6.95 -9.18
N LEU A 121 -3.78 -7.66 -8.22
CA LEU A 121 -2.39 -8.05 -8.33
C LEU A 121 -2.20 -9.29 -9.19
N GLY A 122 -3.29 -9.89 -9.65
CA GLY A 122 -3.20 -11.11 -10.45
C GLY A 122 -3.10 -12.35 -9.57
N GLY A 123 -3.31 -12.21 -8.28
CA GLY A 123 -3.26 -13.30 -7.32
C GLY A 123 -2.03 -13.25 -6.46
N LEU A 124 -2.14 -13.73 -5.24
CA LEU A 124 -1.02 -13.84 -4.31
C LEU A 124 -0.92 -15.30 -3.89
N PRO A 125 0.27 -15.77 -3.53
CA PRO A 125 0.38 -17.12 -2.96
C PRO A 125 -0.53 -17.24 -1.76
N GLU A 126 -1.09 -18.43 -1.56
CA GLU A 126 -2.10 -18.62 -0.52
C GLU A 126 -1.58 -18.19 0.84
N HIS A 127 -0.34 -18.48 1.17
CA HIS A 127 0.23 -18.13 2.46
C HIS A 127 0.53 -16.64 2.60
N LYS A 128 0.30 -15.86 1.53
CA LYS A 128 0.51 -14.42 1.56
C LYS A 128 -0.79 -13.64 1.38
N LEU A 129 -1.91 -14.33 1.30
CA LEU A 129 -3.17 -13.61 1.10
C LEU A 129 -3.47 -12.65 2.25
N HIS A 130 -3.01 -12.99 3.46
CA HIS A 130 -3.26 -12.11 4.60
C HIS A 130 -2.62 -10.74 4.45
N CYS A 131 -1.62 -10.61 3.58
CA CYS A 131 -0.96 -9.31 3.40
C CYS A 131 -1.91 -8.27 2.82
N SER A 132 -2.93 -8.69 2.05
CA SER A 132 -3.88 -7.73 1.51
C SER A 132 -4.80 -7.17 2.59
N MET A 133 -4.89 -7.85 3.73
CA MET A 133 -5.69 -7.33 4.83
C MET A 133 -5.07 -6.07 5.43
N LEU A 134 -3.74 -5.93 5.36
CA LEU A 134 -3.10 -4.73 5.86
C LEU A 134 -3.65 -3.50 5.16
N GLY A 135 -3.74 -3.56 3.83
CA GLY A 135 -4.23 -2.43 3.05
C GLY A 135 -5.67 -2.08 3.38
N VAL A 136 -6.51 -3.11 3.45
CA VAL A 136 -7.93 -2.90 3.74
C VAL A 136 -8.09 -2.28 5.13
N SER A 137 -7.40 -2.84 6.12
CA SER A 137 -7.56 -2.38 7.49
C SER A 137 -7.00 -0.98 7.71
N ALA A 138 -5.82 -0.71 7.17
CA ALA A 138 -5.23 0.61 7.31
C ALA A 138 -6.07 1.67 6.59
N LEU A 139 -6.62 1.32 5.42
CA LEU A 139 -7.45 2.24 4.65
C LEU A 139 -8.72 2.58 5.42
N ARG A 140 -9.36 1.57 5.98
CA ARG A 140 -10.58 1.81 6.76
C ARG A 140 -10.29 2.64 7.99
N ASN A 141 -9.15 2.41 8.63
CA ASN A 141 -8.76 3.21 9.79
C ASN A 141 -8.49 4.66 9.38
N ALA A 142 -7.87 4.89 8.22
CA ALA A 142 -7.62 6.24 7.76
C ALA A 142 -8.92 6.96 7.42
N ILE A 143 -9.87 6.27 6.79
CA ILE A 143 -11.17 6.85 6.45
C ILE A 143 -11.93 7.19 7.72
N GLU A 144 -11.88 6.29 8.70
CA GLU A 144 -12.57 6.54 9.96
C GLU A 144 -11.96 7.74 10.66
N ALA A 145 -10.63 7.87 10.65
CA ALA A 145 -9.96 9.02 11.26
C ALA A 145 -10.38 10.31 10.56
N TYR A 146 -10.51 10.27 9.23
CA TYR A 146 -10.93 11.45 8.48
C TYR A 146 -12.35 11.85 8.87
N ARG A 147 -13.24 10.89 8.98
CA ARG A 147 -14.64 11.18 9.32
C ARG A 147 -14.78 11.74 10.73
N LYS A 148 -13.93 11.28 11.65
CA LYS A 148 -13.98 11.78 13.01
C LYS A 148 -13.50 13.21 13.09
N SER A 149 -12.50 13.60 12.31
CA SER A 149 -11.98 14.95 12.35
C SER A 149 -12.73 15.89 11.42
N HIS A 150 -13.57 15.37 10.52
CA HIS A 150 -14.35 16.18 9.59
C HIS A 150 -15.80 15.69 9.59
N PRO A 151 -16.51 15.89 10.70
CA PRO A 151 -17.90 15.40 10.77
C PRO A 151 -18.76 16.18 9.78
N ALA A 152 -19.71 15.52 9.19
CA ALA A 152 -20.56 16.09 8.16
C ALA A 152 -21.52 17.14 8.68
#